data_7abc3695ff8a1bc8ac966aaec6be394d
#
_entry.id   7abc3695ff8a1bc8ac966aaec6be394d
#
_cell.length_a   1.000
_cell.length_b   1.000
_cell.length_c   1.000
_cell.angle_alpha   90.00
_cell.angle_beta   90.00
_cell.angle_gamma   90.00
#
_symmetry.space_group_name_H-M   'P 1'
#
loop_
_entity.id
_entity.type
_entity.pdbx_description
1 polymer ?
#
loop_
_entity_poly.entity_id
_entity_poly.type
_entity_poly.pdbx_seq_one_letter_code
_entity_poly.pdbx_strand_id
1 'polypeptide(L)'
;NRDVNIIFTVSPVRHLKNGFVENTQSKAHLIAGIHNTINTRKNINYFPSYELMMDELRDYRFYAEDMIHPNTTAINYIWEKFTDTWFSEEIASTLKEIDTIQKGILHRSFNQNSAEHQQFLKKLEPKKEKIKAQFPFINF
;
A
#
# COMPACT_ATOMS: atom_id res chain seq x y z
N ASN A 1 -14.78 -17.56 -9.45
CA ASN A 1 -13.49 -18.10 -9.88
C ASN A 1 -12.92 -18.97 -8.76
N ARG A 2 -12.63 -20.26 -9.05
CA ARG A 2 -12.13 -21.22 -8.03
C ARG A 2 -10.63 -21.05 -7.74
N ASP A 3 -9.90 -20.37 -8.62
CA ASP A 3 -8.45 -20.23 -8.59
C ASP A 3 -7.97 -18.86 -8.06
N VAL A 4 -8.90 -18.08 -7.55
CA VAL A 4 -8.59 -16.77 -6.97
C VAL A 4 -7.96 -16.93 -5.59
N ASN A 5 -6.80 -16.29 -5.37
CA ASN A 5 -6.23 -16.10 -4.05
C ASN A 5 -6.80 -14.81 -3.44
N ILE A 6 -7.27 -14.91 -2.20
CA ILE A 6 -7.85 -13.81 -1.45
C ILE A 6 -6.92 -13.48 -0.29
N ILE A 7 -6.57 -12.23 -0.14
CA ILE A 7 -5.82 -11.72 1.00
C ILE A 7 -6.74 -10.78 1.78
N PHE A 8 -7.10 -11.18 3.00
CA PHE A 8 -7.78 -10.30 3.93
C PHE A 8 -6.78 -9.48 4.73
N THR A 9 -7.20 -8.30 5.12
CA THR A 9 -6.48 -7.47 6.08
C THR A 9 -7.47 -6.67 6.91
N VAL A 10 -7.11 -6.35 8.14
CA VAL A 10 -7.87 -5.41 8.97
C VAL A 10 -7.18 -4.06 8.92
N SER A 11 -7.93 -3.03 8.54
CA SER A 11 -7.41 -1.67 8.42
C SER A 11 -6.84 -1.17 9.74
N PRO A 12 -5.63 -0.57 9.75
CA PRO A 12 -5.07 0.08 10.93
C PRO A 12 -5.73 1.43 11.26
N VAL A 13 -6.54 1.99 10.37
CA VAL A 13 -7.27 3.25 10.61
C VAL A 13 -8.25 3.07 11.76
N ARG A 14 -8.26 4.03 12.70
CA ARG A 14 -9.19 4.02 13.82
C ARG A 14 -10.58 4.44 13.37
N HIS A 15 -11.60 3.78 13.87
CA HIS A 15 -12.99 4.13 13.67
C HIS A 15 -13.56 4.72 14.96
N LEU A 16 -13.41 6.03 15.16
CA LEU A 16 -13.75 6.71 16.41
C LEU A 16 -15.15 7.31 16.44
N LYS A 17 -15.92 7.19 15.37
CA LYS A 17 -17.29 7.75 15.31
C LYS A 17 -18.19 7.25 16.44
N ASN A 18 -18.04 5.99 16.82
CA ASN A 18 -18.83 5.35 17.86
C ASN A 18 -18.08 5.19 19.20
N GLY A 19 -16.79 5.57 19.25
CA GLY A 19 -15.95 5.51 20.43
C GLY A 19 -14.79 4.51 20.34
N PHE A 20 -13.89 4.57 21.32
CA PHE A 20 -12.71 3.70 21.38
C PHE A 20 -13.04 2.24 21.71
N VAL A 21 -14.03 2.02 22.55
CA VAL A 21 -14.47 0.67 22.95
C VAL A 21 -15.04 -0.04 21.73
N GLU A 22 -15.94 0.60 21.02
CA GLU A 22 -16.59 0.10 19.83
C GLU A 22 -15.58 -0.14 18.69
N ASN A 23 -14.59 0.74 18.51
CA ASN A 23 -13.49 0.53 17.58
C ASN A 23 -12.74 -0.77 17.91
N THR A 24 -12.34 -0.95 19.16
CA THR A 24 -11.58 -2.14 19.59
C THR A 24 -12.42 -3.41 19.41
N GLN A 25 -13.68 -3.38 19.83
CA GLN A 25 -14.60 -4.51 19.68
C GLN A 25 -14.82 -4.86 18.20
N SER A 26 -15.01 -3.86 17.33
CA SER A 26 -15.14 -4.06 15.89
C SER A 26 -13.92 -4.73 15.27
N LYS A 27 -12.72 -4.27 15.63
CA LYS A 27 -11.46 -4.88 15.16
C LYS A 27 -11.33 -6.33 15.63
N ALA A 28 -11.63 -6.59 16.88
CA ALA A 28 -11.59 -7.95 17.45
C ALA A 28 -12.55 -8.90 16.71
N HIS A 29 -13.78 -8.47 16.41
CA HIS A 29 -14.74 -9.26 15.65
C HIS A 29 -14.27 -9.54 14.22
N LEU A 30 -13.69 -8.54 13.53
CA LEU A 30 -13.14 -8.71 12.19
C LEU A 30 -11.99 -9.72 12.18
N ILE A 31 -11.02 -9.57 13.09
CA ILE A 31 -9.88 -10.49 13.22
C ILE A 31 -10.37 -11.92 13.47
N ALA A 32 -11.24 -12.11 14.46
CA ALA A 32 -11.80 -13.43 14.78
C ALA A 32 -12.57 -14.06 13.60
N GLY A 33 -13.41 -13.27 12.94
CA GLY A 33 -14.18 -13.72 11.77
C GLY A 33 -13.31 -14.11 10.58
N ILE A 34 -12.27 -13.33 10.29
CA ILE A 34 -11.31 -13.63 9.24
C ILE A 34 -10.54 -14.93 9.56
N HIS A 35 -9.98 -15.07 10.76
CA HIS A 35 -9.23 -16.26 11.16
C HIS A 35 -10.09 -17.53 11.14
N ASN A 36 -11.34 -17.45 11.56
CA ASN A 36 -12.28 -18.58 11.44
C ASN A 36 -12.51 -18.98 9.97
N THR A 37 -12.48 -18.02 9.05
CA THR A 37 -12.68 -18.24 7.62
C THR A 37 -11.43 -18.85 6.95
N ILE A 38 -10.24 -18.32 7.24
CA ILE A 38 -8.98 -18.81 6.65
C ILE A 38 -8.66 -20.24 7.08
N ASN A 39 -8.93 -20.59 8.32
CA ASN A 39 -8.68 -21.96 8.86
C ASN A 39 -9.39 -23.05 8.08
N THR A 40 -10.42 -22.72 7.29
CA THR A 40 -11.22 -23.68 6.53
C THR A 40 -10.93 -23.68 5.02
N ARG A 41 -10.06 -22.77 4.51
CA ARG A 41 -9.86 -22.58 3.07
C ARG A 41 -8.39 -22.32 2.72
N LYS A 42 -7.87 -23.04 1.72
CA LYS A 42 -6.44 -22.98 1.34
C LYS A 42 -6.03 -21.75 0.52
N ASN A 43 -6.99 -21.10 -0.16
CA ASN A 43 -6.74 -19.97 -1.05
C ASN A 43 -7.08 -18.61 -0.40
N ILE A 44 -7.27 -18.60 0.92
CA ILE A 44 -7.55 -17.39 1.68
C ILE A 44 -6.43 -17.17 2.68
N ASN A 45 -5.88 -15.96 2.67
CA ASN A 45 -4.74 -15.57 3.48
C ASN A 45 -5.07 -14.30 4.27
N TYR A 46 -4.24 -13.99 5.25
CA TYR A 46 -4.34 -12.78 6.05
C TYR A 46 -3.04 -12.00 6.00
N PHE A 47 -3.14 -10.69 5.81
CA PHE A 47 -2.02 -9.77 5.98
C PHE A 47 -2.27 -8.88 7.21
N PRO A 48 -1.38 -8.88 8.21
CA PRO A 48 -1.61 -8.29 9.52
C PRO A 48 -1.33 -6.78 9.57
N SER A 49 -1.96 -5.96 8.71
CA SER A 49 -1.68 -4.52 8.67
C SER A 49 -2.10 -3.80 9.97
N TYR A 50 -3.15 -4.29 10.62
CA TYR A 50 -3.58 -3.75 11.92
C TYR A 50 -2.56 -4.06 13.01
N GLU A 51 -2.09 -5.28 13.08
CA GLU A 51 -1.10 -5.74 14.07
C GLU A 51 0.25 -5.05 13.85
N LEU A 52 0.69 -4.88 12.61
CA LEU A 52 1.90 -4.11 12.30
C LEU A 52 1.82 -2.69 12.87
N MET A 53 0.66 -2.03 12.72
CA MET A 53 0.47 -0.69 13.28
C MET A 53 0.40 -0.68 14.80
N MET A 54 -0.24 -1.70 15.41
CA MET A 54 -0.45 -1.75 16.87
C MET A 54 0.78 -2.26 17.64
N ASP A 55 1.57 -3.14 17.03
CA ASP A 55 2.68 -3.80 17.70
C ASP A 55 4.06 -3.28 17.24
N GLU A 56 4.36 -3.27 15.94
CA GLU A 56 5.65 -2.79 15.46
C GLU A 56 5.74 -1.26 15.41
N LEU A 57 4.65 -0.58 14.98
CA LEU A 57 4.56 0.88 14.89
C LEU A 57 3.82 1.50 16.09
N ARG A 58 4.04 0.97 17.26
CA ARG A 58 3.33 1.26 18.52
C ARG A 58 3.60 2.66 19.10
N ASP A 59 3.60 3.70 18.27
CA ASP A 59 3.90 5.07 18.71
C ASP A 59 3.04 6.08 17.93
N TYR A 60 2.60 7.14 18.60
CA TYR A 60 1.81 8.21 17.98
C TYR A 60 2.54 8.94 16.86
N ARG A 61 3.86 8.92 16.80
CA ARG A 61 4.65 9.46 15.68
C ARG A 61 4.35 8.81 14.33
N PHE A 62 3.71 7.65 14.32
CA PHE A 62 3.29 6.93 13.12
C PHE A 62 1.86 7.24 12.67
N TYR A 63 1.15 8.08 13.41
CA TYR A 63 -0.15 8.62 13.04
C TYR A 63 -0.02 9.96 12.34
N ALA A 64 -1.00 10.29 11.50
CA ALA A 64 -1.20 11.65 10.97
C ALA A 64 -1.66 12.60 12.09
N GLU A 65 -1.77 13.90 11.80
CA GLU A 65 -2.18 14.93 12.77
C GLU A 65 -3.56 14.68 13.36
N ASP A 66 -4.44 13.98 12.66
CA ASP A 66 -5.77 13.59 13.13
C ASP A 66 -5.78 12.47 14.16
N MET A 67 -4.64 11.82 14.40
CA MET A 67 -4.49 10.70 15.35
C MET A 67 -5.35 9.47 15.01
N ILE A 68 -5.85 9.40 13.79
CA ILE A 68 -6.75 8.36 13.28
C ILE A 68 -6.07 7.56 12.18
N HIS A 69 -5.51 8.26 11.20
CA HIS A 69 -4.87 7.65 10.04
C HIS A 69 -3.38 7.41 10.27
N PRO A 70 -2.81 6.29 9.79
CA PRO A 70 -1.36 6.14 9.69
C PRO A 70 -0.77 7.24 8.82
N ASN A 71 0.40 7.75 9.20
CA ASN A 71 1.12 8.71 8.37
C ASN A 71 1.87 8.02 7.22
N THR A 72 2.51 8.80 6.36
CA THR A 72 3.23 8.29 5.19
C THR A 72 4.34 7.29 5.56
N THR A 73 5.04 7.49 6.68
CA THR A 73 6.09 6.57 7.14
C THR A 73 5.49 5.19 7.49
N ALA A 74 4.39 5.18 8.23
CA ALA A 74 3.70 3.96 8.59
C ALA A 74 3.11 3.24 7.36
N ILE A 75 2.50 4.00 6.44
CA ILE A 75 1.96 3.45 5.19
C ILE A 75 3.07 2.79 4.36
N ASN A 76 4.21 3.45 4.19
CA ASN A 76 5.34 2.90 3.44
C ASN A 76 5.89 1.63 4.09
N TYR A 77 6.02 1.63 5.41
CA TYR A 77 6.47 0.45 6.16
C TYR A 77 5.54 -0.75 5.98
N ILE A 78 4.23 -0.55 6.16
CA ILE A 78 3.22 -1.61 5.98
C ILE A 78 3.21 -2.10 4.53
N TRP A 79 3.35 -1.19 3.56
CA TRP A 79 3.43 -1.51 2.14
C TRP A 79 4.66 -2.34 1.80
N GLU A 80 5.84 -1.99 2.35
CA GLU A 80 7.06 -2.76 2.19
C GLU A 80 6.89 -4.20 2.70
N LYS A 81 6.35 -4.37 3.92
CA LYS A 81 6.04 -5.71 4.47
C LYS A 81 5.06 -6.49 3.61
N PHE A 82 4.05 -5.81 3.05
CA PHE A 82 3.09 -6.43 2.15
C PHE A 82 3.77 -6.92 0.85
N THR A 83 4.58 -6.08 0.23
CA THR A 83 5.27 -6.42 -1.02
C THR A 83 6.29 -7.52 -0.82
N ASP A 84 7.04 -7.49 0.27
CA ASP A 84 8.04 -8.54 0.60
C ASP A 84 7.40 -9.91 0.85
N THR A 85 6.15 -9.91 1.34
CA THR A 85 5.43 -11.16 1.65
C THR A 85 4.75 -11.76 0.42
N TRP A 86 4.18 -10.91 -0.45
CA TRP A 86 3.23 -11.36 -1.47
C TRP A 86 3.74 -11.24 -2.90
N PHE A 87 4.81 -10.49 -3.15
CA PHE A 87 5.32 -10.27 -4.48
C PHE A 87 6.68 -10.94 -4.67
N SER A 88 6.91 -11.48 -5.86
CA SER A 88 8.24 -11.92 -6.26
C SER A 88 9.20 -10.75 -6.42
N GLU A 89 10.50 -11.01 -6.35
CA GLU A 89 11.54 -9.97 -6.56
C GLU A 89 11.40 -9.26 -7.92
N GLU A 90 10.96 -9.98 -8.94
CA GLU A 90 10.72 -9.41 -10.27
C GLU A 90 9.59 -8.37 -10.23
N ILE A 91 8.46 -8.69 -9.57
CA ILE A 91 7.33 -7.77 -9.41
C ILE A 91 7.72 -6.60 -8.51
N ALA A 92 8.47 -6.83 -7.45
CA ALA A 92 8.96 -5.77 -6.56
C ALA A 92 9.84 -4.77 -7.33
N SER A 93 10.69 -5.25 -8.24
CA SER A 93 11.49 -4.40 -9.13
C SER A 93 10.60 -3.55 -10.05
N THR A 94 9.58 -4.17 -10.66
CA THR A 94 8.62 -3.46 -11.52
C THR A 94 7.85 -2.38 -10.75
N LEU A 95 7.41 -2.66 -9.52
CA LEU A 95 6.74 -1.67 -8.67
C LEU A 95 7.63 -0.47 -8.35
N LYS A 96 8.93 -0.68 -8.11
CA LYS A 96 9.90 0.42 -7.92
C LYS A 96 10.06 1.27 -9.18
N GLU A 97 10.04 0.66 -10.37
CA GLU A 97 10.04 1.42 -11.63
C GLU A 97 8.76 2.25 -11.79
N ILE A 98 7.59 1.67 -11.50
CA ILE A 98 6.28 2.36 -11.53
C ILE A 98 6.26 3.53 -10.55
N ASP A 99 6.68 3.32 -9.30
CA ASP A 99 6.76 4.36 -8.27
C ASP A 99 7.67 5.52 -8.71
N THR A 100 8.81 5.19 -9.34
CA THR A 100 9.73 6.20 -9.90
C THR A 100 9.05 7.03 -10.99
N ILE A 101 8.27 6.40 -11.87
CA ILE A 101 7.53 7.09 -12.94
C ILE A 101 6.44 7.99 -12.32
N GLN A 102 5.66 7.46 -11.39
CA GLN A 102 4.58 8.21 -10.73
C GLN A 102 5.11 9.41 -9.95
N LYS A 103 6.18 9.24 -9.17
CA LYS A 103 6.86 10.35 -8.49
C LYS A 103 7.38 11.39 -9.48
N GLY A 104 7.90 10.93 -10.61
CA GLY A 104 8.36 11.81 -11.68
C GLY A 104 7.21 12.63 -12.31
N ILE A 105 6.06 12.01 -12.54
CA ILE A 105 4.85 12.69 -13.08
C ILE A 105 4.31 13.71 -12.06
N LEU A 106 4.29 13.34 -10.77
CA LEU A 106 3.78 14.20 -9.70
C LEU A 106 4.76 15.30 -9.31
N HIS A 107 6.02 15.22 -9.77
CA HIS A 107 7.03 16.22 -9.46
C HIS A 107 6.68 17.56 -10.09
N ARG A 108 6.33 18.56 -9.25
CA ARG A 108 6.10 19.94 -9.67
C ARG A 108 7.43 20.67 -9.67
N SER A 109 7.97 20.95 -10.87
CA SER A 109 9.13 21.82 -10.99
C SER A 109 8.77 23.27 -10.67
N PHE A 110 9.75 24.00 -10.15
CA PHE A 110 9.60 25.46 -9.90
C PHE A 110 9.34 26.24 -11.21
N ASN A 111 9.91 25.75 -12.33
CA ASN A 111 9.69 26.28 -13.67
C ASN A 111 9.37 25.12 -14.63
N GLN A 112 8.10 24.98 -14.97
CA GLN A 112 7.62 23.90 -15.86
C GLN A 112 8.17 24.00 -17.29
N ASN A 113 8.60 25.21 -17.71
CA ASN A 113 9.13 25.46 -19.04
C ASN A 113 10.66 25.41 -19.11
N SER A 114 11.33 25.05 -18.00
CA SER A 114 12.80 24.96 -18.02
C SER A 114 13.28 23.79 -18.88
N ALA A 115 14.44 23.96 -19.51
CA ALA A 115 15.07 22.94 -20.32
C ALA A 115 15.34 21.66 -19.52
N GLU A 116 15.71 21.80 -18.25
CA GLU A 116 15.95 20.71 -17.31
C GLU A 116 14.69 19.90 -17.05
N HIS A 117 13.55 20.58 -16.84
CA HIS A 117 12.27 19.90 -16.62
C HIS A 117 11.80 19.16 -17.86
N GLN A 118 11.95 19.76 -19.04
CA GLN A 118 11.64 19.10 -20.31
C GLN A 118 12.53 17.88 -20.58
N GLN A 119 13.81 17.96 -20.25
CA GLN A 119 14.72 16.80 -20.34
C GLN A 119 14.34 15.70 -19.33
N PHE A 120 13.94 16.08 -18.12
CA PHE A 120 13.48 15.14 -17.10
C PHE A 120 12.25 14.38 -17.59
N LEU A 121 11.22 15.07 -18.11
CA LEU A 121 10.02 14.44 -18.65
C LEU A 121 10.36 13.50 -19.83
N LYS A 122 11.23 13.92 -20.75
CA LYS A 122 11.71 13.07 -21.85
C LYS A 122 12.38 11.78 -21.38
N LYS A 123 13.03 11.77 -20.21
CA LYS A 123 13.62 10.56 -19.62
C LYS A 123 12.60 9.62 -19.00
N LEU A 124 11.38 10.09 -18.70
CA LEU A 124 10.31 9.25 -18.17
C LEU A 124 9.59 8.49 -19.28
N GLU A 125 9.48 9.04 -20.49
CA GLU A 125 8.74 8.42 -21.59
C GLU A 125 9.23 6.99 -21.92
N PRO A 126 10.54 6.73 -22.13
CA PRO A 126 11.00 5.37 -22.40
C PRO A 126 10.72 4.38 -21.25
N LYS A 127 10.69 4.85 -20.00
CA LYS A 127 10.32 4.03 -18.85
C LYS A 127 8.84 3.67 -18.88
N LYS A 128 7.97 4.63 -19.20
CA LYS A 128 6.53 4.40 -19.36
C LYS A 128 6.25 3.39 -20.48
N GLU A 129 6.89 3.57 -21.64
CA GLU A 129 6.73 2.67 -22.77
C GLU A 129 7.20 1.24 -22.46
N LYS A 130 8.31 1.08 -21.73
CA LYS A 130 8.78 -0.22 -21.25
C LYS A 130 7.73 -0.91 -20.38
N ILE A 131 7.18 -0.19 -19.39
CA ILE A 131 6.14 -0.76 -18.48
C ILE A 131 4.86 -1.08 -19.26
N LYS A 132 4.40 -0.21 -20.15
CA LYS A 132 3.21 -0.47 -20.99
C LYS A 132 3.39 -1.66 -21.92
N ALA A 133 4.58 -1.85 -22.48
CA ALA A 133 4.86 -3.02 -23.33
C ALA A 133 4.78 -4.32 -22.54
N GLN A 134 5.22 -4.33 -21.29
CA GLN A 134 5.17 -5.50 -20.42
C GLN A 134 3.78 -5.70 -19.77
N PHE A 135 3.09 -4.60 -19.45
CA PHE A 135 1.79 -4.58 -18.79
C PHE A 135 0.82 -3.62 -19.50
N PRO A 136 0.18 -4.05 -20.61
CA PRO A 136 -0.65 -3.17 -21.46
C PRO A 136 -1.85 -2.53 -20.75
N PHE A 137 -2.26 -3.06 -19.60
CA PHE A 137 -3.36 -2.52 -18.79
C PHE A 137 -2.95 -1.36 -17.88
N ILE A 138 -1.63 -1.08 -17.73
CA ILE A 138 -1.14 0.03 -16.91
C ILE A 138 -1.16 1.32 -17.72
N ASN A 139 -1.82 2.35 -17.19
CA ASN A 139 -1.85 3.71 -17.73
C ASN A 139 -1.18 4.69 -16.75
N PHE A 140 -0.43 5.65 -17.29
CA PHE A 140 0.26 6.70 -16.54
C PHE A 140 -0.33 8.07 -16.84
#